data_e99bc2f8bbb4bb96462cd643aed171fd
#
_entry.id   e99bc2f8bbb4bb96462cd643aed171fd
#
_cell.length_a   1.000
_cell.length_b   1.000
_cell.length_c   1.000
_cell.angle_alpha   90.00
_cell.angle_beta   90.00
_cell.angle_gamma   90.00
#
_symmetry.space_group_name_H-M   'P 1'
#
loop_
_entity.id
_entity.type
_entity.pdbx_description
1 polymer ?
#
loop_
_entity_poly.entity_id
_entity_poly.type
_entity_poly.pdbx_seq_one_letter_code
_entity_poly.pdbx_strand_id
1 'polypeptide(L)'
;MKRLLFLTLILIPTLLMGCSEQEVYLFSYFKGNGEDGLHLAKSEDGRNWTSLKGDTSFLKPELSRDKLMRDPCIIIGGDGLFHMVWTVSWTEKGIGYASSKDLITWSEQKFIPVMAHEEGVRNCWAPEITYDKKSGTYMIYWATTIDGRFTETVEPKESNLSHRMYATTTKDFKTFSPTFLLYDHGFSVIDSTIIPDGDRFVMFLKDETRSPVAQKNIRVSYAEKLEGPYSAPSEPITGKYWAEGPTVLREADGS
;
A
#
# COMPACT_ATOMS: atom_id res chain seq x y z
N MET A 1 76.21 -29.33 15.63
CA MET A 1 75.55 -28.86 14.39
C MET A 1 74.05 -28.77 14.67
N LYS A 2 73.52 -27.57 14.93
CA LYS A 2 72.09 -27.31 15.12
C LYS A 2 71.49 -26.90 13.78
N ARG A 3 70.53 -27.68 13.27
CA ARG A 3 69.77 -27.35 12.06
C ARG A 3 68.64 -26.40 12.46
N LEU A 4 68.64 -25.19 11.90
CA LEU A 4 67.59 -24.21 12.03
C LEU A 4 66.54 -24.52 10.92
N LEU A 5 65.31 -24.85 11.33
CA LEU A 5 64.18 -24.99 10.41
C LEU A 5 63.55 -23.60 10.22
N PHE A 6 63.61 -23.06 9.02
CA PHE A 6 62.83 -21.87 8.66
C PHE A 6 61.41 -22.30 8.26
N LEU A 7 60.44 -21.89 9.05
CA LEU A 7 59.01 -22.02 8.71
C LEU A 7 58.60 -20.80 7.91
N THR A 8 58.38 -20.99 6.62
CA THR A 8 57.86 -19.92 5.75
C THR A 8 56.34 -19.87 5.91
N LEU A 9 55.83 -18.82 6.56
CA LEU A 9 54.39 -18.54 6.68
C LEU A 9 53.90 -17.94 5.37
N ILE A 10 53.13 -18.72 4.58
CA ILE A 10 52.46 -18.21 3.36
C ILE A 10 51.17 -17.56 3.83
N LEU A 11 51.12 -16.22 3.78
CA LEU A 11 49.90 -15.44 3.98
C LEU A 11 49.09 -15.53 2.68
N ILE A 12 47.99 -16.29 2.71
CA ILE A 12 46.99 -16.30 1.63
C ILE A 12 46.09 -15.08 1.87
N PRO A 13 46.05 -14.10 0.96
CA PRO A 13 45.08 -13.03 1.07
C PRO A 13 43.68 -13.60 0.79
N THR A 14 42.84 -13.70 1.83
CA THR A 14 41.40 -13.90 1.65
C THR A 14 40.85 -12.67 0.93
N LEU A 15 40.59 -12.79 -0.36
CA LEU A 15 39.76 -11.85 -1.08
C LEU A 15 38.35 -11.95 -0.48
N LEU A 16 37.99 -11.02 0.40
CA LEU A 16 36.60 -10.74 0.74
C LEU A 16 35.96 -10.15 -0.53
N MET A 17 35.34 -10.99 -1.33
CA MET A 17 34.37 -10.55 -2.32
C MET A 17 33.22 -9.93 -1.52
N GLY A 18 33.20 -8.62 -1.39
CA GLY A 18 32.04 -7.88 -0.93
C GLY A 18 30.91 -8.18 -1.90
N CYS A 19 29.96 -9.00 -1.46
CA CYS A 19 28.67 -9.09 -2.11
C CYS A 19 28.02 -7.73 -1.88
N SER A 20 28.01 -6.85 -2.86
CA SER A 20 27.17 -5.67 -2.82
C SER A 20 25.74 -6.21 -2.83
N GLU A 21 25.00 -5.99 -1.73
CA GLU A 21 23.56 -6.23 -1.72
C GLU A 21 22.98 -5.29 -2.78
N GLN A 22 22.48 -5.88 -3.85
CA GLN A 22 21.82 -5.14 -4.91
C GLN A 22 20.39 -4.87 -4.44
N GLU A 23 20.02 -3.61 -4.29
CA GLU A 23 18.63 -3.23 -4.03
C GLU A 23 17.76 -3.64 -5.21
N VAL A 24 16.63 -4.24 -4.91
CA VAL A 24 15.65 -4.69 -5.90
C VAL A 24 14.29 -4.12 -5.51
N TYR A 25 13.67 -3.41 -6.44
CA TYR A 25 12.30 -2.96 -6.29
C TYR A 25 11.33 -4.13 -6.51
N LEU A 26 10.30 -4.20 -5.68
CA LEU A 26 9.23 -5.16 -5.79
C LEU A 26 7.91 -4.43 -6.05
N PHE A 27 7.12 -4.93 -6.99
CA PHE A 27 5.80 -4.41 -7.33
C PHE A 27 4.76 -5.50 -7.16
N SER A 28 3.75 -5.24 -6.32
CA SER A 28 2.56 -6.09 -6.17
C SER A 28 1.48 -5.62 -7.13
N TYR A 29 0.83 -6.55 -7.83
CA TYR A 29 -0.24 -6.22 -8.76
C TYR A 29 -1.25 -7.35 -8.86
N PHE A 30 -2.37 -7.07 -9.49
CA PHE A 30 -3.41 -8.03 -9.85
C PHE A 30 -3.70 -7.95 -11.35
N LYS A 31 -4.39 -8.96 -11.89
CA LYS A 31 -4.82 -9.00 -13.29
C LYS A 31 -6.34 -9.10 -13.38
N GLY A 32 -6.88 -8.58 -14.51
CA GLY A 32 -8.32 -8.59 -14.74
C GLY A 32 -9.09 -7.93 -13.61
N ASN A 33 -9.97 -8.65 -12.96
CA ASN A 33 -10.74 -8.18 -11.81
C ASN A 33 -10.16 -8.66 -10.45
N GLY A 34 -9.00 -9.31 -10.46
CA GLY A 34 -8.32 -9.81 -9.26
C GLY A 34 -8.72 -11.21 -8.82
N GLU A 35 -9.40 -11.97 -9.66
CA GLU A 35 -9.87 -13.33 -9.33
C GLU A 35 -8.72 -14.35 -9.22
N ASP A 36 -7.63 -14.14 -9.93
CA ASP A 36 -6.47 -15.05 -9.87
C ASP A 36 -5.46 -14.68 -8.77
N GLY A 37 -5.61 -13.50 -8.15
CA GLY A 37 -4.92 -13.11 -6.93
C GLY A 37 -3.67 -12.28 -7.11
N LEU A 38 -2.71 -12.44 -6.17
CA LEU A 38 -1.49 -11.66 -6.08
C LEU A 38 -0.49 -12.04 -7.17
N HIS A 39 0.00 -11.05 -7.88
CA HIS A 39 1.17 -11.13 -8.75
C HIS A 39 2.28 -10.23 -8.24
N LEU A 40 3.53 -10.60 -8.55
CA LEU A 40 4.71 -9.82 -8.19
C LEU A 40 5.60 -9.63 -9.42
N ALA A 41 6.18 -8.44 -9.52
CA ALA A 41 7.22 -8.11 -10.46
C ALA A 41 8.42 -7.51 -9.74
N LYS A 42 9.62 -7.68 -10.30
CA LYS A 42 10.85 -7.06 -9.80
C LYS A 42 11.45 -6.09 -10.80
N SER A 43 12.17 -5.11 -10.29
CA SER A 43 12.99 -4.21 -11.09
C SER A 43 14.29 -3.91 -10.35
N GLU A 44 15.38 -3.66 -11.10
CA GLU A 44 16.67 -3.21 -10.58
C GLU A 44 16.86 -1.70 -10.74
N ASP A 45 16.00 -1.04 -11.53
CA ASP A 45 16.10 0.37 -11.88
C ASP A 45 14.79 1.18 -11.63
N GLY A 46 13.75 0.52 -11.10
CA GLY A 46 12.43 1.12 -10.89
C GLY A 46 11.63 1.41 -12.16
N ARG A 47 12.18 1.11 -13.34
CA ARG A 47 11.59 1.46 -14.66
C ARG A 47 11.29 0.22 -15.51
N ASN A 48 12.22 -0.74 -15.52
CA ASN A 48 12.08 -1.97 -16.27
C ASN A 48 11.67 -3.10 -15.34
N TRP A 49 10.44 -3.62 -15.52
CA TRP A 49 9.82 -4.59 -14.62
C TRP A 49 9.74 -5.97 -15.27
N THR A 50 10.05 -7.00 -14.51
CA THR A 50 9.94 -8.39 -14.92
C THR A 50 9.02 -9.12 -13.95
N SER A 51 7.95 -9.74 -14.48
CA SER A 51 7.04 -10.57 -13.68
C SER A 51 7.79 -11.77 -13.09
N LEU A 52 7.49 -12.06 -11.82
CA LEU A 52 8.05 -13.21 -11.12
C LEU A 52 7.19 -14.47 -11.35
N LYS A 53 7.77 -15.64 -11.12
CA LYS A 53 7.08 -16.95 -11.19
C LYS A 53 6.38 -17.19 -12.54
N GLY A 54 6.92 -16.65 -13.64
CA GLY A 54 6.31 -16.76 -14.96
C GLY A 54 4.89 -16.15 -15.03
N ASP A 55 4.68 -15.06 -14.30
CA ASP A 55 3.39 -14.34 -14.19
C ASP A 55 2.23 -15.23 -13.68
N THR A 56 2.54 -16.20 -12.82
CA THR A 56 1.52 -16.97 -12.09
C THR A 56 1.28 -16.40 -10.70
N SER A 57 0.07 -16.59 -10.17
CA SER A 57 -0.33 -16.07 -8.86
C SER A 57 0.54 -16.62 -7.71
N PHE A 58 0.87 -15.75 -6.76
CA PHE A 58 1.54 -16.07 -5.50
C PHE A 58 0.56 -16.40 -4.38
N LEU A 59 -0.63 -15.82 -4.41
CA LEU A 59 -1.71 -16.07 -3.44
C LEU A 59 -3.06 -15.88 -4.13
N LYS A 60 -3.90 -16.91 -4.10
CA LYS A 60 -5.27 -16.84 -4.62
C LYS A 60 -6.22 -16.29 -3.56
N PRO A 61 -7.22 -15.46 -3.94
CA PRO A 61 -8.18 -14.93 -2.97
C PRO A 61 -9.14 -16.01 -2.49
N GLU A 62 -9.39 -16.03 -1.17
CA GLU A 62 -10.30 -16.96 -0.53
C GLU A 62 -11.43 -16.25 0.22
N LEU A 63 -11.26 -14.93 0.47
CA LEU A 63 -12.18 -14.13 1.27
C LEU A 63 -13.33 -13.59 0.43
N SER A 64 -14.46 -13.34 1.08
CA SER A 64 -15.69 -12.80 0.52
C SER A 64 -16.40 -13.74 -0.46
N ARG A 65 -17.60 -13.33 -0.89
CA ARG A 65 -18.34 -14.02 -1.94
C ARG A 65 -17.68 -13.85 -3.30
N ASP A 66 -17.14 -12.66 -3.57
CA ASP A 66 -16.58 -12.32 -4.89
C ASP A 66 -15.17 -12.88 -5.09
N LYS A 67 -14.47 -13.18 -3.99
CA LYS A 67 -13.10 -13.70 -3.99
C LYS A 67 -12.17 -12.89 -4.88
N LEU A 68 -12.08 -11.59 -4.61
CA LEU A 68 -11.20 -10.69 -5.32
C LEU A 68 -9.95 -10.39 -4.48
N MET A 69 -8.84 -10.15 -5.17
CA MET A 69 -7.62 -9.58 -4.60
C MET A 69 -7.17 -8.45 -5.51
N ARG A 70 -7.85 -7.30 -5.33
CA ARG A 70 -7.55 -6.07 -6.06
C ARG A 70 -6.68 -5.16 -5.20
N ASP A 71 -5.92 -4.32 -5.85
CA ASP A 71 -5.13 -3.26 -5.21
C ASP A 71 -4.27 -3.80 -4.04
N PRO A 72 -3.48 -4.89 -4.23
CA PRO A 72 -2.70 -5.47 -3.15
C PRO A 72 -1.55 -4.53 -2.77
N CYS A 73 -1.57 -4.02 -1.53
CA CYS A 73 -0.50 -3.21 -0.95
C CYS A 73 0.31 -4.04 0.02
N ILE A 74 1.64 -4.09 -0.17
CA ILE A 74 2.58 -4.85 0.66
C ILE A 74 3.61 -3.92 1.28
N ILE A 75 3.84 -4.05 2.59
CA ILE A 75 4.94 -3.37 3.29
C ILE A 75 5.76 -4.36 4.10
N ILE A 76 7.00 -3.99 4.44
CA ILE A 76 7.79 -4.67 5.47
C ILE A 76 7.48 -4.01 6.81
N GLY A 77 7.03 -4.81 7.78
CA GLY A 77 6.72 -4.36 9.12
C GLY A 77 7.93 -4.20 10.03
N GLY A 78 7.70 -3.61 11.20
CA GLY A 78 8.72 -3.52 12.25
C GLY A 78 9.13 -4.87 12.86
N ASP A 79 8.33 -5.89 12.64
CA ASP A 79 8.58 -7.29 13.02
C ASP A 79 9.35 -8.09 11.95
N GLY A 80 9.67 -7.45 10.82
CA GLY A 80 10.38 -8.06 9.70
C GLY A 80 9.51 -8.93 8.81
N LEU A 81 8.19 -8.96 9.00
CA LEU A 81 7.26 -9.65 8.12
C LEU A 81 6.78 -8.73 6.99
N PHE A 82 6.42 -9.34 5.87
CA PHE A 82 5.63 -8.69 4.85
C PHE A 82 4.16 -8.72 5.26
N HIS A 83 3.52 -7.56 5.31
CA HIS A 83 2.09 -7.41 5.58
C HIS A 83 1.40 -6.94 4.31
N MET A 84 0.31 -7.59 3.96
CA MET A 84 -0.47 -7.26 2.77
C MET A 84 -1.92 -6.99 3.14
N VAL A 85 -2.49 -5.94 2.56
CA VAL A 85 -3.92 -5.63 2.56
C VAL A 85 -4.41 -5.56 1.12
N TRP A 86 -5.73 -5.83 0.89
CA TRP A 86 -6.31 -5.79 -0.46
C TRP A 86 -7.82 -5.60 -0.43
N THR A 87 -8.38 -5.16 -1.55
CA THR A 87 -9.82 -5.11 -1.80
C THR A 87 -10.35 -6.52 -2.09
N VAL A 88 -11.28 -7.00 -1.27
CA VAL A 88 -11.82 -8.38 -1.36
C VAL A 88 -13.07 -8.49 -2.22
N SER A 89 -13.75 -7.38 -2.48
CA SER A 89 -15.05 -7.32 -3.17
C SER A 89 -15.38 -5.89 -3.59
N TRP A 90 -16.29 -5.76 -4.53
CA TRP A 90 -16.86 -4.48 -4.91
C TRP A 90 -17.78 -3.86 -3.83
N THR A 91 -18.34 -4.67 -2.93
CA THR A 91 -19.43 -4.22 -2.03
C THR A 91 -19.25 -4.61 -0.56
N GLU A 92 -18.17 -5.29 -0.19
CA GLU A 92 -17.95 -5.72 1.20
C GLU A 92 -17.58 -4.54 2.12
N LYS A 93 -17.95 -4.68 3.41
CA LYS A 93 -17.67 -3.72 4.50
C LYS A 93 -16.32 -3.97 5.20
N GLY A 94 -15.37 -4.53 4.48
CA GLY A 94 -14.07 -4.89 5.02
C GLY A 94 -13.05 -5.16 3.93
N ILE A 95 -11.85 -5.47 4.37
CA ILE A 95 -10.66 -5.66 3.56
C ILE A 95 -10.00 -7.01 3.87
N GLY A 96 -9.14 -7.48 2.98
CA GLY A 96 -8.31 -8.66 3.21
C GLY A 96 -6.99 -8.31 3.86
N TYR A 97 -6.43 -9.26 4.61
CA TYR A 97 -5.11 -9.20 5.20
C TYR A 97 -4.44 -10.56 5.20
N ALA A 98 -3.16 -10.60 4.91
CA ALA A 98 -2.27 -11.73 5.12
C ALA A 98 -0.84 -11.25 5.41
N SER A 99 -0.01 -12.11 5.99
CA SER A 99 1.41 -11.85 6.22
C SER A 99 2.29 -12.97 5.69
N SER A 100 3.55 -12.64 5.39
CA SER A 100 4.54 -13.59 4.87
C SER A 100 5.94 -13.26 5.39
N LYS A 101 6.80 -14.28 5.48
CA LYS A 101 8.23 -14.10 5.74
C LYS A 101 9.06 -14.00 4.47
N ASP A 102 8.54 -14.47 3.35
CA ASP A 102 9.32 -14.75 2.13
C ASP A 102 8.59 -14.36 0.84
N LEU A 103 7.37 -13.78 0.92
CA LEU A 103 6.46 -13.45 -0.19
C LEU A 103 5.97 -14.66 -0.99
N ILE A 104 6.34 -15.87 -0.59
CA ILE A 104 5.97 -17.14 -1.24
C ILE A 104 4.94 -17.89 -0.41
N THR A 105 5.22 -18.00 0.89
CA THR A 105 4.35 -18.68 1.86
C THR A 105 3.60 -17.63 2.66
N TRP A 106 2.28 -17.59 2.49
CA TRP A 106 1.41 -16.64 3.15
C TRP A 106 0.67 -17.28 4.33
N SER A 107 0.39 -16.47 5.35
CA SER A 107 -0.51 -16.87 6.43
C SER A 107 -1.90 -17.17 5.92
N GLU A 108 -2.76 -17.75 6.76
CA GLU A 108 -4.20 -17.74 6.53
C GLU A 108 -4.70 -16.32 6.26
N GLN A 109 -5.57 -16.19 5.26
CA GLN A 109 -6.18 -14.92 4.90
C GLN A 109 -7.22 -14.53 5.95
N LYS A 110 -7.21 -13.25 6.35
CA LYS A 110 -8.14 -12.71 7.34
C LYS A 110 -8.98 -11.61 6.73
N PHE A 111 -10.27 -11.68 6.94
CA PHE A 111 -11.18 -10.56 6.67
C PHE A 111 -11.16 -9.61 7.86
N ILE A 112 -10.83 -8.34 7.64
CA ILE A 112 -10.90 -7.28 8.66
C ILE A 112 -12.15 -6.45 8.39
N PRO A 113 -13.19 -6.54 9.25
CA PRO A 113 -14.47 -5.89 9.04
C PRO A 113 -14.43 -4.40 9.42
N VAL A 114 -13.55 -3.64 8.77
CA VAL A 114 -13.19 -2.25 9.12
C VAL A 114 -14.38 -1.27 9.11
N MET A 115 -15.44 -1.57 8.35
CA MET A 115 -16.66 -0.74 8.25
C MET A 115 -17.95 -1.47 8.68
N ALA A 116 -17.86 -2.65 9.32
CA ALA A 116 -19.05 -3.44 9.67
C ALA A 116 -19.96 -2.75 10.69
N HIS A 117 -19.43 -1.82 11.48
CA HIS A 117 -20.16 -1.03 12.48
C HIS A 117 -21.00 0.10 11.86
N GLU A 118 -20.82 0.40 10.59
CA GLU A 118 -21.44 1.54 9.91
C GLU A 118 -22.53 1.06 8.94
N GLU A 119 -23.74 1.65 9.03
CA GLU A 119 -24.81 1.40 8.08
C GLU A 119 -24.59 2.18 6.78
N GLY A 120 -25.17 1.72 5.67
CA GLY A 120 -25.08 2.41 4.38
C GLY A 120 -23.71 2.35 3.69
N VAL A 121 -22.74 1.63 4.26
CA VAL A 121 -21.44 1.41 3.61
C VAL A 121 -21.62 0.61 2.35
N ARG A 122 -21.06 1.12 1.24
CA ARG A 122 -21.17 0.51 -0.07
C ARG A 122 -19.94 -0.28 -0.48
N ASN A 123 -18.76 0.08 0.04
CA ASN A 123 -17.48 -0.48 -0.38
C ASN A 123 -16.36 -0.17 0.61
N CYS A 124 -15.26 -0.95 0.51
CA CYS A 124 -13.95 -0.65 1.11
C CYS A 124 -12.90 -0.93 0.03
N TRP A 125 -12.48 0.12 -0.71
CA TRP A 125 -11.64 -0.04 -1.89
C TRP A 125 -10.23 0.48 -1.70
N ALA A 126 -9.32 -0.12 -2.47
CA ALA A 126 -7.91 0.26 -2.53
C ALA A 126 -7.30 0.51 -1.14
N PRO A 127 -7.34 -0.49 -0.23
CA PRO A 127 -6.70 -0.33 1.06
C PRO A 127 -5.19 -0.28 0.89
N GLU A 128 -4.58 0.65 1.63
CA GLU A 128 -3.14 0.71 1.79
C GLU A 128 -2.73 0.65 3.25
N ILE A 129 -1.45 0.46 3.49
CA ILE A 129 -0.88 0.32 4.82
C ILE A 129 0.44 1.10 4.92
N THR A 130 0.58 1.90 5.96
CA THR A 130 1.81 2.63 6.28
C THR A 130 2.27 2.27 7.70
N TYR A 131 3.56 2.06 7.88
CA TYR A 131 4.18 1.79 9.18
C TYR A 131 4.93 3.03 9.67
N ASP A 132 4.51 3.56 10.83
CA ASP A 132 5.26 4.58 11.53
C ASP A 132 6.28 3.93 12.48
N LYS A 133 7.56 4.00 12.09
CA LYS A 133 8.67 3.45 12.88
C LYS A 133 8.82 4.13 14.23
N LYS A 134 8.42 5.40 14.39
CA LYS A 134 8.59 6.16 15.64
C LYS A 134 7.62 5.66 16.71
N SER A 135 6.37 5.41 16.35
CA SER A 135 5.32 4.91 17.27
C SER A 135 5.19 3.39 17.31
N GLY A 136 5.76 2.69 16.33
CA GLY A 136 5.56 1.25 16.12
C GLY A 136 4.13 0.92 15.72
N THR A 137 3.44 1.84 15.05
CA THR A 137 2.03 1.71 14.68
C THR A 137 1.87 1.55 13.17
N TYR A 138 1.01 0.63 12.78
CA TYR A 138 0.53 0.50 11.41
C TYR A 138 -0.78 1.26 11.27
N MET A 139 -0.95 2.04 10.21
CA MET A 139 -2.23 2.60 9.81
C MET A 139 -2.66 1.94 8.51
N ILE A 140 -3.86 1.38 8.51
CA ILE A 140 -4.53 0.86 7.32
C ILE A 140 -5.59 1.88 6.94
N TYR A 141 -5.66 2.25 5.67
CA TYR A 141 -6.60 3.27 5.18
C TYR A 141 -7.15 2.85 3.81
N TRP A 142 -8.38 3.24 3.54
CA TRP A 142 -9.14 2.81 2.36
C TRP A 142 -10.18 3.85 1.97
N ALA A 143 -10.71 3.74 0.74
CA ALA A 143 -11.81 4.58 0.26
C ALA A 143 -13.17 3.91 0.52
N THR A 144 -14.13 4.70 1.05
CA THR A 144 -15.49 4.24 1.31
C THR A 144 -16.50 5.31 0.92
N THR A 145 -17.60 4.87 0.28
CA THR A 145 -18.85 5.62 0.18
C THR A 145 -19.83 5.12 1.23
N ILE A 146 -20.50 6.06 1.93
CA ILE A 146 -21.58 5.76 2.88
C ILE A 146 -22.82 6.47 2.38
N ASP A 147 -23.90 5.74 2.14
CA ASP A 147 -25.16 6.29 1.65
C ASP A 147 -25.69 7.38 2.60
N GLY A 148 -26.09 8.49 2.00
CA GLY A 148 -26.60 9.65 2.75
C GLY A 148 -25.53 10.56 3.37
N ARG A 149 -24.24 10.22 3.28
CA ARG A 149 -23.13 11.10 3.67
C ARG A 149 -22.49 11.75 2.44
N PHE A 150 -22.01 13.00 2.63
CA PHE A 150 -21.28 13.76 1.59
C PHE A 150 -22.05 13.86 0.28
N THR A 151 -23.36 14.12 0.40
CA THR A 151 -24.31 14.13 -0.74
C THR A 151 -24.00 15.22 -1.76
N GLU A 152 -23.30 16.28 -1.35
CA GLU A 152 -22.85 17.40 -2.17
C GLU A 152 -21.78 17.00 -3.21
N THR A 153 -21.12 15.87 -3.02
CA THR A 153 -20.06 15.36 -3.89
C THR A 153 -20.40 14.00 -4.52
N VAL A 154 -21.68 13.63 -4.51
CA VAL A 154 -22.15 12.42 -5.18
C VAL A 154 -21.96 12.54 -6.68
N GLU A 155 -21.39 11.51 -7.28
CA GLU A 155 -21.14 11.42 -8.72
C GLU A 155 -22.16 10.48 -9.39
N PRO A 156 -23.23 11.01 -10.01
CA PRO A 156 -24.27 10.18 -10.63
C PRO A 156 -23.73 9.25 -11.73
N LYS A 157 -22.70 9.69 -12.44
CA LYS A 157 -22.03 8.88 -13.50
C LYS A 157 -21.16 7.75 -12.93
N GLU A 158 -20.89 7.75 -11.62
CA GLU A 158 -20.16 6.72 -10.89
C GLU A 158 -21.08 5.99 -9.90
N SER A 159 -22.25 5.60 -10.32
CA SER A 159 -23.23 4.88 -9.51
C SER A 159 -23.59 5.58 -8.19
N ASN A 160 -23.61 6.91 -8.18
CA ASN A 160 -23.83 7.75 -7.01
C ASN A 160 -22.81 7.54 -5.90
N LEU A 161 -21.55 7.28 -6.24
CA LEU A 161 -20.47 7.17 -5.26
C LEU A 161 -19.95 8.55 -4.85
N SER A 162 -19.57 8.66 -3.57
CA SER A 162 -18.92 9.84 -2.98
C SER A 162 -17.95 9.36 -1.92
N HIS A 163 -16.74 9.06 -2.33
CA HIS A 163 -15.76 8.46 -1.45
C HIS A 163 -15.10 9.47 -0.51
N ARG A 164 -14.72 8.98 0.68
CA ARG A 164 -13.76 9.60 1.58
C ARG A 164 -12.76 8.55 2.02
N MET A 165 -11.57 9.01 2.45
CA MET A 165 -10.60 8.11 3.06
C MET A 165 -10.91 7.89 4.52
N TYR A 166 -10.98 6.63 4.92
CA TYR A 166 -11.12 6.17 6.30
C TYR A 166 -9.89 5.38 6.70
N ALA A 167 -9.63 5.30 8.00
CA ALA A 167 -8.49 4.56 8.52
C ALA A 167 -8.78 3.89 9.86
N THR A 168 -7.95 2.92 10.18
CA THR A 168 -7.77 2.31 11.51
C THR A 168 -6.30 2.09 11.77
N THR A 169 -5.92 2.00 13.04
CA THR A 169 -4.54 1.70 13.45
C THR A 169 -4.45 0.37 14.19
N THR A 170 -3.29 -0.25 14.10
CA THR A 170 -2.97 -1.49 14.81
C THR A 170 -1.48 -1.58 15.11
N LYS A 171 -1.11 -2.40 16.10
CA LYS A 171 0.28 -2.77 16.38
C LYS A 171 0.58 -4.24 16.13
N ASP A 172 -0.46 -5.07 15.96
CA ASP A 172 -0.34 -6.53 16.00
C ASP A 172 -1.25 -7.25 14.98
N PHE A 173 -2.03 -6.52 14.17
CA PHE A 173 -3.03 -7.06 13.25
C PHE A 173 -4.05 -8.01 13.90
N LYS A 174 -4.27 -7.83 15.22
CA LYS A 174 -5.28 -8.54 16.02
C LYS A 174 -6.26 -7.59 16.67
N THR A 175 -5.73 -6.47 17.16
CA THR A 175 -6.50 -5.38 17.78
C THR A 175 -6.41 -4.13 16.93
N PHE A 176 -7.53 -3.49 16.70
CA PHE A 176 -7.64 -2.31 15.85
C PHE A 176 -8.28 -1.15 16.60
N SER A 177 -7.85 0.07 16.33
CA SER A 177 -8.55 1.25 16.81
C SER A 177 -9.96 1.32 16.19
N PRO A 178 -10.89 2.07 16.78
CA PRO A 178 -12.09 2.46 16.05
C PRO A 178 -11.74 3.11 14.72
N THR A 179 -12.55 2.81 13.69
CA THR A 179 -12.42 3.47 12.38
C THR A 179 -12.68 4.97 12.50
N PHE A 180 -11.90 5.77 11.80
CA PHE A 180 -12.04 7.22 11.77
C PHE A 180 -11.95 7.76 10.34
N LEU A 181 -12.53 8.94 10.13
CA LEU A 181 -12.41 9.69 8.87
C LEU A 181 -11.00 10.28 8.80
N LEU A 182 -10.22 9.82 7.82
CA LEU A 182 -8.82 10.23 7.65
C LEU A 182 -8.70 11.50 6.80
N TYR A 183 -9.49 11.59 5.72
CA TYR A 183 -9.38 12.69 4.78
C TYR A 183 -10.73 13.06 4.19
N ASP A 184 -11.08 14.34 4.35
CA ASP A 184 -12.23 15.00 3.71
C ASP A 184 -11.91 16.48 3.52
N HIS A 185 -11.87 16.92 2.28
CA HIS A 185 -11.72 18.32 1.87
C HIS A 185 -12.79 18.74 0.86
N GLY A 186 -14.00 18.14 0.98
CA GLY A 186 -15.18 18.54 0.20
C GLY A 186 -15.19 18.05 -1.24
N PHE A 187 -14.48 16.96 -1.56
CA PHE A 187 -14.53 16.29 -2.87
C PHE A 187 -14.40 14.77 -2.72
N SER A 188 -14.81 14.03 -3.74
CA SER A 188 -14.66 12.57 -3.75
C SER A 188 -13.20 12.18 -3.93
N VAL A 189 -12.65 11.38 -3.02
CA VAL A 189 -11.24 10.98 -2.95
C VAL A 189 -11.10 9.49 -2.80
N ILE A 190 -10.16 8.90 -3.55
CA ILE A 190 -9.87 7.45 -3.58
C ILE A 190 -8.37 7.23 -3.86
N ASP A 191 -7.90 6.01 -3.76
CA ASP A 191 -6.54 5.61 -4.15
C ASP A 191 -5.46 6.47 -3.50
N SER A 192 -5.39 6.48 -2.19
CA SER A 192 -4.34 7.23 -1.48
C SER A 192 -3.17 6.33 -1.12
N THR A 193 -1.95 6.84 -1.26
CA THR A 193 -0.74 6.25 -0.68
C THR A 193 -0.05 7.26 0.22
N ILE A 194 0.49 6.80 1.37
CA ILE A 194 1.12 7.66 2.38
C ILE A 194 2.53 7.18 2.64
N ILE A 195 3.49 8.09 2.55
CA ILE A 195 4.89 7.82 2.87
C ILE A 195 5.41 8.77 3.96
N PRO A 196 6.34 8.33 4.82
CA PRO A 196 7.08 9.23 5.70
C PRO A 196 8.06 10.09 4.89
N ASP A 197 8.15 11.38 5.24
CA ASP A 197 9.07 12.34 4.65
C ASP A 197 9.71 13.21 5.74
N GLY A 198 10.86 12.78 6.27
CA GLY A 198 11.50 13.41 7.42
C GLY A 198 10.63 13.32 8.67
N ASP A 199 10.18 14.48 9.16
CA ASP A 199 9.34 14.58 10.36
C ASP A 199 7.84 14.68 10.05
N ARG A 200 7.45 14.52 8.79
CA ARG A 200 6.07 14.61 8.31
C ARG A 200 5.67 13.39 7.49
N PHE A 201 4.40 13.32 7.15
CA PHE A 201 3.82 12.33 6.23
C PHE A 201 3.29 13.04 4.98
N VAL A 202 3.47 12.41 3.84
CA VAL A 202 2.99 12.88 2.54
C VAL A 202 1.98 11.88 2.02
N MET A 203 0.78 12.36 1.74
CA MET A 203 -0.30 11.60 1.13
C MET A 203 -0.42 12.01 -0.34
N PHE A 204 -0.28 11.05 -1.24
CA PHE A 204 -0.67 11.16 -2.63
C PHE A 204 -2.07 10.58 -2.75
N LEU A 205 -2.98 11.30 -3.38
CA LEU A 205 -4.39 10.93 -3.44
C LEU A 205 -4.97 11.25 -4.82
N LYS A 206 -5.97 10.47 -5.22
CA LYS A 206 -6.71 10.73 -6.46
C LYS A 206 -7.94 11.58 -6.17
N ASP A 207 -8.03 12.71 -6.84
CA ASP A 207 -9.26 13.48 -6.94
C ASP A 207 -10.22 12.75 -7.90
N GLU A 208 -11.30 12.17 -7.36
CA GLU A 208 -12.25 11.34 -8.10
C GLU A 208 -13.41 12.16 -8.70
N THR A 209 -13.42 13.49 -8.53
CA THR A 209 -14.46 14.39 -9.03
C THR A 209 -14.65 14.22 -10.54
N ARG A 210 -15.90 14.09 -10.99
CA ARG A 210 -16.27 14.07 -12.42
C ARG A 210 -17.09 15.26 -12.87
N SER A 211 -17.83 15.88 -11.97
CA SER A 211 -18.77 16.96 -12.29
C SER A 211 -18.46 18.20 -11.46
N PRO A 212 -18.63 19.42 -12.00
CA PRO A 212 -18.97 19.75 -13.40
C PRO A 212 -17.82 19.50 -14.38
N VAL A 213 -16.56 19.47 -13.90
CA VAL A 213 -15.35 19.21 -14.69
C VAL A 213 -14.60 18.05 -14.07
N ALA A 214 -14.34 17.01 -14.87
CA ALA A 214 -13.61 15.85 -14.40
C ALA A 214 -12.18 16.23 -13.99
N GLN A 215 -11.79 15.82 -12.80
CA GLN A 215 -10.44 15.96 -12.25
C GLN A 215 -9.61 14.70 -12.56
N LYS A 216 -9.91 13.59 -11.91
CA LYS A 216 -9.23 12.29 -12.16
C LYS A 216 -7.70 12.42 -12.21
N ASN A 217 -7.14 13.19 -11.29
CA ASN A 217 -5.71 13.51 -11.21
C ASN A 217 -5.18 13.20 -9.83
N ILE A 218 -3.87 13.14 -9.70
CA ILE A 218 -3.19 12.94 -8.42
C ILE A 218 -2.84 14.30 -7.81
N ARG A 219 -3.08 14.43 -6.52
CA ARG A 219 -2.75 15.58 -5.69
C ARG A 219 -1.95 15.14 -4.47
N VAL A 220 -1.35 16.11 -3.77
CA VAL A 220 -0.52 15.86 -2.60
C VAL A 220 -1.07 16.62 -1.40
N SER A 221 -1.02 15.98 -0.24
CA SER A 221 -1.39 16.55 1.05
C SER A 221 -0.37 16.15 2.12
N TYR A 222 -0.24 16.92 3.18
CA TYR A 222 0.81 16.76 4.20
C TYR A 222 0.22 16.73 5.61
N ALA A 223 0.85 15.95 6.51
CA ALA A 223 0.53 15.94 7.93
C ALA A 223 1.78 15.75 8.78
N GLU A 224 1.77 16.24 10.01
CA GLU A 224 2.84 16.02 11.00
C GLU A 224 2.73 14.64 11.67
N LYS A 225 1.54 14.06 11.67
CA LYS A 225 1.24 12.73 12.24
C LYS A 225 0.63 11.85 11.18
N LEU A 226 0.85 10.54 11.31
CA LEU A 226 0.31 9.55 10.38
C LEU A 226 -1.23 9.63 10.29
N GLU A 227 -1.90 9.83 11.42
CA GLU A 227 -3.36 9.95 11.51
C GLU A 227 -3.87 11.35 11.11
N GLY A 228 -2.99 12.25 10.70
CA GLY A 228 -3.35 13.61 10.31
C GLY A 228 -3.43 14.61 11.49
N PRO A 229 -4.15 15.73 11.33
CA PRO A 229 -4.93 16.11 10.15
C PRO A 229 -4.03 16.41 8.93
N TYR A 230 -4.47 15.97 7.76
CA TYR A 230 -3.82 16.27 6.50
C TYR A 230 -4.26 17.64 5.96
N SER A 231 -3.37 18.35 5.32
CA SER A 231 -3.61 19.66 4.73
C SER A 231 -4.64 19.60 3.59
N ALA A 232 -5.11 20.77 3.13
CA ALA A 232 -5.79 20.87 1.85
C ALA A 232 -4.90 20.31 0.72
N PRO A 233 -5.51 19.75 -0.36
CA PRO A 233 -4.76 19.17 -1.45
C PRO A 233 -3.99 20.24 -2.23
N SER A 234 -2.87 19.84 -2.80
CA SER A 234 -2.13 20.65 -3.76
C SER A 234 -2.92 20.84 -5.07
N GLU A 235 -2.41 21.69 -5.96
CA GLU A 235 -2.75 21.60 -7.36
C GLU A 235 -2.39 20.20 -7.91
N PRO A 236 -3.03 19.76 -9.03
CA PRO A 236 -2.69 18.48 -9.64
C PRO A 236 -1.20 18.37 -9.98
N ILE A 237 -0.61 17.22 -9.63
CA ILE A 237 0.79 16.91 -9.98
C ILE A 237 0.90 16.04 -11.24
N THR A 238 -0.20 15.48 -11.74
CA THR A 238 -0.27 14.75 -13.00
C THR A 238 -0.75 15.65 -14.14
N GLY A 239 -0.48 15.23 -15.38
CA GLY A 239 -0.88 15.98 -16.58
C GLY A 239 -2.39 15.97 -16.84
N LYS A 240 -2.78 16.44 -18.03
CA LYS A 240 -4.20 16.47 -18.48
C LYS A 240 -4.66 15.09 -19.00
N TYR A 241 -4.49 14.09 -18.19
CA TYR A 241 -4.95 12.71 -18.43
C TYR A 241 -5.46 12.13 -17.11
N TRP A 242 -6.31 11.13 -17.19
CA TRP A 242 -6.77 10.45 -16.01
C TRP A 242 -5.66 9.59 -15.41
N ALA A 243 -5.40 9.78 -14.13
CA ALA A 243 -4.43 9.03 -13.35
C ALA A 243 -5.09 8.48 -12.09
N GLU A 244 -4.72 7.27 -11.69
CA GLU A 244 -5.23 6.59 -10.50
C GLU A 244 -4.16 5.64 -9.92
N GLY A 245 -4.40 5.15 -8.69
CA GLY A 245 -3.55 4.18 -8.03
C GLY A 245 -2.09 4.65 -7.87
N PRO A 246 -1.81 5.84 -7.27
CA PRO A 246 -0.44 6.29 -7.11
C PRO A 246 0.33 5.31 -6.23
N THR A 247 1.53 4.96 -6.66
CA THR A 247 2.53 4.26 -5.85
C THR A 247 3.79 5.12 -5.83
N VAL A 248 4.42 5.24 -4.66
CA VAL A 248 5.56 6.12 -4.46
C VAL A 248 6.73 5.32 -3.90
N LEU A 249 7.86 5.47 -4.56
CA LEU A 249 9.16 4.96 -4.09
C LEU A 249 10.06 6.16 -3.79
N ARG A 250 10.81 6.07 -2.71
CA ARG A 250 11.92 7.00 -2.45
C ARG A 250 13.20 6.36 -2.97
N GLU A 251 13.89 7.04 -3.86
CA GLU A 251 15.18 6.60 -4.34
C GLU A 251 16.29 6.80 -3.29
N ALA A 252 17.43 6.11 -3.45
CA ALA A 252 18.55 6.17 -2.50
C ALA A 252 19.13 7.58 -2.35
N ASP A 253 18.99 8.44 -3.36
CA ASP A 253 19.41 9.85 -3.33
C ASP A 253 18.41 10.78 -2.62
N GLY A 254 17.27 10.24 -2.19
CA GLY A 254 16.21 10.96 -1.47
C GLY A 254 15.15 11.61 -2.37
N SER A 255 15.26 11.43 -3.71
CA SER A 255 14.22 11.89 -4.65
C SER A 255 12.97 11.01 -4.65
#